data_58224be96eff2765920cd4e3075f79ff
#
_entry.id   58224be96eff2765920cd4e3075f79ff
#
_cell.length_a   1.000
_cell.length_b   1.000
_cell.length_c   1.000
_cell.angle_alpha   90.00
_cell.angle_beta   90.00
_cell.angle_gamma   90.00
#
_symmetry.space_group_name_H-M   'P 1'
#
loop_
_entity.id
_entity.type
_entity.pdbx_description
1 polymer ?
#
loop_
_entity_poly.entity_id
_entity_poly.type
_entity_poly.pdbx_seq_one_letter_code
_entity_poly.pdbx_strand_id
1 'polypeptide(L)'
;GDHVIVHWPCYQSLYEVAHSIGCEISLWAGDPSGGWRLDIERLEGMLRPNTRAVLVNCPHNPTGGSMDVRDWEQLDRLSERHGFLVFSDEVYRGLEYTDNDILPAWCEINQRGVSLGVLSKSYGLAGLRIGWIATHNRQVLERMAALKDYTTICSSAPSEMLGMIAIRHGERLIARNRALIARNLKILDTFFGQFQHRFDWLRPAAGPIAFPRLRSGESAGAFCRALVEGAGVLLLPGELYAPEYSAHFRIGFGRANMPEAVARLSQFL
;
A
#
# COMPACT_ATOMS: atom_id res chain seq x y z
N GLY A 1 4.74 20.92 -15.89
CA GLY A 1 3.32 21.05 -16.06
C GLY A 1 2.57 19.76 -16.41
N ASP A 2 3.16 18.56 -16.30
CA ASP A 2 2.41 17.31 -16.40
C ASP A 2 1.59 17.09 -15.12
N HIS A 3 0.37 16.56 -15.26
CA HIS A 3 -0.52 16.28 -14.15
C HIS A 3 -0.49 14.77 -13.79
N VAL A 4 -0.45 14.48 -12.50
CA VAL A 4 -0.44 13.12 -11.96
C VAL A 4 -1.52 13.00 -10.89
N ILE A 5 -2.31 11.92 -10.93
CA ILE A 5 -3.30 11.60 -9.90
C ILE A 5 -2.77 10.46 -9.04
N VAL A 6 -2.86 10.58 -7.72
CA VAL A 6 -2.27 9.61 -6.79
C VAL A 6 -3.32 9.10 -5.81
N HIS A 7 -3.40 7.78 -5.65
CA HIS A 7 -4.21 7.12 -4.62
C HIS A 7 -3.86 7.66 -3.22
N TRP A 8 -4.84 8.13 -2.44
CA TRP A 8 -4.62 8.84 -1.18
C TRP A 8 -5.46 8.26 -0.02
N PRO A 9 -4.94 8.30 1.25
CA PRO A 9 -3.58 8.64 1.66
C PRO A 9 -2.58 7.58 1.20
N CYS A 10 -1.32 7.91 0.98
CA CYS A 10 -0.39 6.94 0.42
C CYS A 10 1.04 7.04 0.96
N TYR A 11 1.88 6.11 0.53
CA TYR A 11 3.31 6.15 0.80
C TYR A 11 3.95 7.36 0.11
N GLN A 12 4.71 8.14 0.87
CA GLN A 12 5.21 9.45 0.49
C GLN A 12 5.88 9.48 -0.91
N SER A 13 6.69 8.49 -1.25
CA SER A 13 7.39 8.50 -2.53
C SER A 13 6.49 8.46 -3.76
N LEU A 14 5.21 8.02 -3.61
CA LEU A 14 4.28 7.99 -4.74
C LEU A 14 3.87 9.41 -5.22
N TYR A 15 3.83 10.40 -4.33
CA TYR A 15 3.48 11.76 -4.72
C TYR A 15 4.67 12.72 -4.69
N GLU A 16 5.58 12.60 -3.70
CA GLU A 16 6.71 13.52 -3.56
C GLU A 16 7.70 13.43 -4.70
N VAL A 17 7.97 12.24 -5.23
CA VAL A 17 8.86 12.09 -6.39
C VAL A 17 8.30 12.82 -7.61
N ALA A 18 7.02 12.66 -7.91
CA ALA A 18 6.37 13.36 -9.01
C ALA A 18 6.34 14.89 -8.76
N HIS A 19 6.03 15.32 -7.54
CA HIS A 19 6.04 16.72 -7.15
C HIS A 19 7.43 17.35 -7.30
N SER A 20 8.49 16.64 -6.84
CA SER A 20 9.87 17.14 -6.88
C SER A 20 10.42 17.40 -8.28
N ILE A 21 9.86 16.77 -9.30
CA ILE A 21 10.21 16.98 -10.71
C ILE A 21 9.25 17.93 -11.44
N GLY A 22 8.37 18.63 -10.68
CA GLY A 22 7.49 19.70 -11.20
C GLY A 22 6.15 19.23 -11.77
N CYS A 23 5.70 18.01 -11.41
CA CYS A 23 4.34 17.58 -11.75
C CYS A 23 3.31 18.24 -10.84
N GLU A 24 2.14 18.54 -11.39
CA GLU A 24 0.95 18.89 -10.64
C GLU A 24 0.32 17.61 -10.06
N ILE A 25 -0.02 17.61 -8.76
CA ILE A 25 -0.56 16.43 -8.09
C ILE A 25 -2.02 16.64 -7.71
N SER A 26 -2.87 15.68 -8.06
CA SER A 26 -4.23 15.54 -7.51
C SER A 26 -4.33 14.28 -6.67
N LEU A 27 -5.02 14.38 -5.52
CA LEU A 27 -5.14 13.30 -4.56
C LEU A 27 -6.50 12.60 -4.73
N TRP A 28 -6.48 11.34 -5.13
CA TRP A 28 -7.66 10.51 -5.31
C TRP A 28 -7.90 9.69 -4.02
N ALA A 29 -8.67 10.27 -3.11
CA ALA A 29 -8.93 9.69 -1.81
C ALA A 29 -10.04 8.64 -1.87
N GLY A 30 -9.82 7.51 -1.21
CA GLY A 30 -10.84 6.51 -0.91
C GLY A 30 -11.82 7.01 0.17
N ASP A 31 -13.02 6.43 0.20
CA ASP A 31 -14.03 6.74 1.20
C ASP A 31 -13.77 5.94 2.50
N PRO A 32 -13.46 6.61 3.63
CA PRO A 32 -13.26 5.94 4.90
C PRO A 32 -14.50 5.18 5.40
N SER A 33 -15.72 5.67 5.09
CA SER A 33 -16.97 5.03 5.48
C SER A 33 -17.31 3.81 4.63
N GLY A 34 -16.83 3.78 3.39
CA GLY A 34 -17.00 2.72 2.40
C GLY A 34 -15.83 1.74 2.31
N GLY A 35 -15.02 1.58 3.36
CA GLY A 35 -13.91 0.62 3.33
C GLY A 35 -12.67 1.12 2.58
N TRP A 36 -12.50 2.42 2.45
CA TRP A 36 -11.43 3.05 1.67
C TRP A 36 -11.52 2.74 0.17
N ARG A 37 -12.73 2.42 -0.30
CA ARG A 37 -12.97 2.14 -1.71
C ARG A 37 -12.72 3.40 -2.54
N LEU A 38 -12.05 3.23 -3.66
CA LEU A 38 -11.83 4.26 -4.66
C LEU A 38 -13.03 4.36 -5.60
N ASP A 39 -13.44 5.57 -5.89
CA ASP A 39 -14.53 5.86 -6.83
C ASP A 39 -13.94 6.21 -8.21
N ILE A 40 -14.21 5.37 -9.21
CA ILE A 40 -13.70 5.54 -10.58
C ILE A 40 -14.40 6.73 -11.30
N GLU A 41 -15.67 7.00 -11.00
CA GLU A 41 -16.37 8.18 -11.58
C GLU A 41 -15.72 9.47 -11.07
N ARG A 42 -15.35 9.50 -9.79
CA ARG A 42 -14.59 10.62 -9.22
C ARG A 42 -13.22 10.77 -9.90
N LEU A 43 -12.53 9.66 -10.18
CA LEU A 43 -11.26 9.71 -10.92
C LEU A 43 -11.44 10.32 -12.29
N GLU A 44 -12.48 9.90 -13.04
CA GLU A 44 -12.78 10.46 -14.37
C GLU A 44 -12.99 11.98 -14.30
N GLY A 45 -13.70 12.47 -13.28
CA GLY A 45 -13.90 13.91 -13.04
C GLY A 45 -12.64 14.68 -12.65
N MET A 46 -11.55 13.99 -12.23
CA MET A 46 -10.27 14.60 -11.90
C MET A 46 -9.31 14.69 -13.10
N LEU A 47 -9.62 14.02 -14.21
CA LEU A 47 -8.75 14.00 -15.39
C LEU A 47 -8.66 15.37 -16.04
N ARG A 48 -7.47 15.71 -16.52
CA ARG A 48 -7.16 16.97 -17.24
C ARG A 48 -6.48 16.63 -18.57
N PRO A 49 -6.47 17.56 -19.55
CA PRO A 49 -5.77 17.32 -20.83
C PRO A 49 -4.28 17.01 -20.69
N ASN A 50 -3.65 17.46 -19.61
CA ASN A 50 -2.25 17.21 -19.27
C ASN A 50 -2.05 16.08 -18.27
N THR A 51 -3.09 15.28 -17.94
CA THR A 51 -2.93 14.09 -17.08
C THR A 51 -2.08 13.03 -17.80
N ARG A 52 -0.93 12.69 -17.21
CA ARG A 52 0.02 11.72 -17.75
C ARG A 52 -0.04 10.38 -17.07
N ALA A 53 -0.29 10.38 -15.76
CA ALA A 53 -0.29 9.13 -15.00
C ALA A 53 -1.29 9.16 -13.85
N VAL A 54 -1.77 7.96 -13.51
CA VAL A 54 -2.47 7.65 -12.27
C VAL A 54 -1.63 6.62 -11.50
N LEU A 55 -1.31 6.92 -10.26
CA LEU A 55 -0.52 6.06 -9.38
C LEU A 55 -1.44 5.41 -8.36
N VAL A 56 -1.48 4.09 -8.34
CA VAL A 56 -2.28 3.30 -7.39
C VAL A 56 -1.38 2.40 -6.57
N ASN A 57 -1.75 2.14 -5.32
CA ASN A 57 -1.14 1.11 -4.49
C ASN A 57 -2.23 0.12 -4.09
N CYS A 58 -2.12 -1.13 -4.53
CA CYS A 58 -3.14 -2.14 -4.30
C CYS A 58 -2.48 -3.53 -4.14
N PRO A 59 -2.66 -4.19 -2.98
CA PRO A 59 -3.32 -3.72 -1.74
C PRO A 59 -2.68 -2.47 -1.12
N HIS A 60 -3.48 -1.70 -0.39
CA HIS A 60 -3.18 -0.31 -0.05
C HIS A 60 -2.49 -0.12 1.31
N ASN A 61 -1.48 0.73 1.35
CA ASN A 61 -0.87 1.29 2.55
C ASN A 61 -1.21 2.81 2.61
N PRO A 62 -1.88 3.32 3.67
CA PRO A 62 -1.97 2.72 5.03
C PRO A 62 -3.27 1.98 5.34
N THR A 63 -4.27 1.99 4.48
CA THR A 63 -5.64 1.65 4.86
C THR A 63 -5.94 0.15 4.89
N GLY A 64 -5.13 -0.67 4.19
CA GLY A 64 -5.47 -2.07 3.95
C GLY A 64 -6.64 -2.27 2.98
N GLY A 65 -7.04 -1.22 2.27
CA GLY A 65 -8.03 -1.28 1.21
C GLY A 65 -7.52 -2.06 0.00
N SER A 66 -8.43 -2.49 -0.85
CA SER A 66 -8.15 -3.10 -2.15
C SER A 66 -9.23 -2.71 -3.13
N MET A 67 -8.92 -2.74 -4.41
CA MET A 67 -9.92 -2.61 -5.48
C MET A 67 -10.53 -3.98 -5.77
N ASP A 68 -11.75 -4.01 -6.28
CA ASP A 68 -12.31 -5.22 -6.85
C ASP A 68 -12.00 -5.34 -8.35
N VAL A 69 -12.28 -6.51 -8.94
CA VAL A 69 -11.99 -6.78 -10.35
C VAL A 69 -12.73 -5.80 -11.27
N ARG A 70 -13.95 -5.39 -10.90
CA ARG A 70 -14.77 -4.47 -11.72
C ARG A 70 -14.16 -3.08 -11.76
N ASP A 71 -13.74 -2.56 -10.59
CA ASP A 71 -13.07 -1.26 -10.49
C ASP A 71 -11.73 -1.29 -11.23
N TRP A 72 -11.01 -2.44 -11.15
CA TRP A 72 -9.74 -2.65 -11.86
C TRP A 72 -9.91 -2.60 -13.38
N GLU A 73 -10.92 -3.28 -13.91
CA GLU A 73 -11.29 -3.25 -15.33
C GLU A 73 -11.83 -1.88 -15.77
N GLN A 74 -12.55 -1.16 -14.89
CA GLN A 74 -13.00 0.20 -15.20
C GLN A 74 -11.82 1.17 -15.30
N LEU A 75 -10.85 1.05 -14.40
CA LEU A 75 -9.62 1.85 -14.45
C LEU A 75 -8.83 1.57 -15.74
N ASP A 76 -8.78 0.32 -16.18
CA ASP A 76 -8.14 -0.06 -17.44
C ASP A 76 -8.83 0.61 -18.64
N ARG A 77 -10.15 0.48 -18.76
CA ARG A 77 -10.94 1.12 -19.80
C ARG A 77 -10.80 2.66 -19.80
N LEU A 78 -10.74 3.26 -18.61
CA LEU A 78 -10.55 4.69 -18.46
C LEU A 78 -9.15 5.13 -18.94
N SER A 79 -8.12 4.35 -18.59
CA SER A 79 -6.73 4.62 -18.99
C SER A 79 -6.56 4.52 -20.50
N GLU A 80 -7.20 3.55 -21.16
CA GLU A 80 -7.19 3.41 -22.61
C GLU A 80 -7.92 4.57 -23.32
N ARG A 81 -9.09 4.97 -22.80
CA ARG A 81 -9.90 6.05 -23.37
C ARG A 81 -9.19 7.40 -23.32
N HIS A 82 -8.55 7.71 -22.20
CA HIS A 82 -7.93 9.02 -21.95
C HIS A 82 -6.43 9.06 -22.21
N GLY A 83 -5.80 7.92 -22.42
CA GLY A 83 -4.39 7.84 -22.82
C GLY A 83 -3.38 8.08 -21.69
N PHE A 84 -3.79 8.06 -20.43
CA PHE A 84 -2.85 8.15 -19.30
C PHE A 84 -2.22 6.78 -18.97
N LEU A 85 -1.04 6.81 -18.35
CA LEU A 85 -0.36 5.63 -17.85
C LEU A 85 -0.85 5.32 -16.43
N VAL A 86 -1.02 4.04 -16.09
CA VAL A 86 -1.20 3.63 -14.70
C VAL A 86 0.08 2.98 -14.19
N PHE A 87 0.59 3.52 -13.07
CA PHE A 87 1.66 2.93 -12.29
C PHE A 87 1.04 2.26 -11.08
N SER A 88 1.11 0.93 -11.04
CA SER A 88 0.56 0.11 -9.98
C SER A 88 1.67 -0.35 -9.02
N ASP A 89 1.63 0.17 -7.80
CA ASP A 89 2.47 -0.31 -6.70
C ASP A 89 1.82 -1.57 -6.10
N GLU A 90 2.32 -2.74 -6.50
CA GLU A 90 1.81 -4.05 -6.14
C GLU A 90 2.68 -4.75 -5.07
N VAL A 91 3.36 -3.99 -4.22
CA VAL A 91 4.31 -4.53 -3.23
C VAL A 91 3.66 -5.50 -2.24
N TYR A 92 2.33 -5.44 -2.04
CA TYR A 92 1.56 -6.34 -1.18
C TYR A 92 0.78 -7.41 -1.95
N ARG A 93 0.87 -7.46 -3.29
CA ARG A 93 0.23 -8.49 -4.12
C ARG A 93 0.61 -9.88 -3.64
N GLY A 94 -0.39 -10.78 -3.51
CA GLY A 94 -0.25 -12.11 -2.91
C GLY A 94 -0.49 -12.15 -1.40
N LEU A 95 -0.75 -10.99 -0.75
CA LEU A 95 -1.15 -10.92 0.66
C LEU A 95 -2.64 -10.61 0.85
N GLU A 96 -3.44 -10.75 -0.17
CA GLU A 96 -4.90 -10.77 -0.10
C GLU A 96 -5.36 -11.96 0.76
N TYR A 97 -6.54 -11.85 1.38
CA TYR A 97 -6.97 -12.85 2.36
C TYR A 97 -7.56 -14.10 1.71
N THR A 98 -8.06 -13.98 0.49
CA THR A 98 -8.46 -15.14 -0.35
C THR A 98 -7.80 -15.06 -1.72
N ASP A 99 -7.71 -16.18 -2.41
CA ASP A 99 -7.11 -16.22 -3.76
C ASP A 99 -7.97 -15.49 -4.80
N ASN A 100 -9.29 -15.43 -4.57
CA ASN A 100 -10.24 -14.74 -5.45
C ASN A 100 -10.10 -13.20 -5.38
N ASP A 101 -9.46 -12.68 -4.33
CA ASP A 101 -9.25 -11.25 -4.15
C ASP A 101 -7.94 -10.77 -4.84
N ILE A 102 -7.12 -11.70 -5.36
CA ILE A 102 -5.86 -11.37 -6.02
C ILE A 102 -6.16 -10.83 -7.42
N LEU A 103 -5.94 -9.53 -7.61
CA LEU A 103 -6.06 -8.91 -8.92
C LEU A 103 -4.94 -9.38 -9.86
N PRO A 104 -5.18 -9.45 -11.19
CA PRO A 104 -4.10 -9.60 -12.14
C PRO A 104 -3.11 -8.43 -12.01
N ALA A 105 -1.82 -8.65 -12.27
CA ALA A 105 -0.87 -7.57 -12.28
C ALA A 105 -1.25 -6.55 -13.37
N TRP A 106 -1.05 -5.27 -13.08
CA TRP A 106 -1.50 -4.22 -14.02
C TRP A 106 -0.86 -4.38 -15.41
N CYS A 107 0.41 -4.77 -15.46
CA CYS A 107 1.10 -5.03 -16.73
C CYS A 107 0.55 -6.25 -17.51
N GLU A 108 -0.23 -7.14 -16.87
CA GLU A 108 -0.85 -8.28 -17.57
C GLU A 108 -2.11 -7.85 -18.34
N ILE A 109 -2.82 -6.85 -17.87
CA ILE A 109 -4.08 -6.38 -18.46
C ILE A 109 -3.92 -5.15 -19.34
N ASN A 110 -2.89 -4.32 -19.11
CA ASN A 110 -2.69 -3.07 -19.85
C ASN A 110 -1.30 -3.00 -20.49
N GLN A 111 -1.23 -2.84 -21.82
CA GLN A 111 0.01 -2.83 -22.58
C GLN A 111 0.94 -1.65 -22.27
N ARG A 112 0.38 -0.55 -21.76
CA ARG A 112 1.12 0.64 -21.36
C ARG A 112 1.37 0.71 -19.86
N GLY A 113 0.74 -0.20 -19.10
CA GLY A 113 0.77 -0.24 -17.67
C GLY A 113 2.15 -0.58 -17.11
N VAL A 114 2.37 -0.13 -15.88
CA VAL A 114 3.60 -0.39 -15.14
C VAL A 114 3.26 -1.00 -13.79
N SER A 115 3.77 -2.19 -13.50
CA SER A 115 3.65 -2.87 -12.21
C SER A 115 4.96 -2.82 -11.45
N LEU A 116 4.92 -2.40 -10.18
CA LEU A 116 6.05 -2.45 -9.25
C LEU A 116 5.89 -3.63 -8.29
N GLY A 117 6.83 -4.55 -8.29
CA GLY A 117 6.92 -5.64 -7.33
C GLY A 117 8.20 -5.59 -6.50
N VAL A 118 8.17 -6.12 -5.27
CA VAL A 118 9.35 -6.18 -4.40
C VAL A 118 9.37 -7.45 -3.56
N LEU A 119 10.56 -7.91 -3.20
CA LEU A 119 10.73 -9.00 -2.23
C LEU A 119 10.49 -8.57 -0.77
N SER A 120 10.44 -7.27 -0.52
CA SER A 120 10.42 -6.70 0.84
C SER A 120 9.14 -6.99 1.63
N LYS A 121 7.99 -7.10 0.96
CA LYS A 121 6.67 -7.18 1.60
C LYS A 121 6.09 -8.58 1.48
N SER A 122 5.54 -8.96 0.33
CA SER A 122 4.85 -10.25 0.15
C SER A 122 5.75 -11.44 0.43
N TYR A 123 7.01 -11.36 0.09
CA TYR A 123 8.00 -12.41 0.38
C TYR A 123 8.63 -12.30 1.77
N GLY A 124 8.51 -11.14 2.46
CA GLY A 124 9.09 -10.93 3.78
C GLY A 124 10.62 -10.79 3.80
N LEU A 125 11.23 -10.40 2.68
CA LEU A 125 12.68 -10.36 2.48
C LEU A 125 13.20 -8.92 2.29
N ALA A 126 12.78 -8.00 3.17
CA ALA A 126 13.11 -6.59 3.09
C ALA A 126 14.62 -6.30 3.08
N GLY A 127 15.42 -7.14 3.72
CA GLY A 127 16.89 -7.00 3.79
C GLY A 127 17.61 -7.21 2.46
N LEU A 128 17.00 -7.90 1.50
CA LEU A 128 17.63 -8.15 0.20
C LEU A 128 17.67 -6.90 -0.70
N ARG A 129 16.80 -5.91 -0.48
CA ARG A 129 16.71 -4.68 -1.27
C ARG A 129 16.50 -4.93 -2.76
N ILE A 130 15.70 -5.95 -3.12
CA ILE A 130 15.36 -6.33 -4.50
C ILE A 130 13.90 -5.99 -4.80
N GLY A 131 13.68 -5.36 -5.93
CA GLY A 131 12.38 -5.11 -6.56
C GLY A 131 12.51 -5.11 -8.07
N TRP A 132 11.40 -5.05 -8.76
CA TRP A 132 11.34 -5.03 -10.21
C TRP A 132 10.21 -4.15 -10.71
N ILE A 133 10.39 -3.66 -11.93
CA ILE A 133 9.33 -3.06 -12.74
C ILE A 133 8.98 -4.05 -13.86
N ALA A 134 7.69 -4.29 -14.04
CA ALA A 134 7.16 -5.06 -15.15
C ALA A 134 6.27 -4.19 -16.03
N THR A 135 6.55 -4.14 -17.33
CA THR A 135 5.78 -3.38 -18.32
C THR A 135 6.04 -3.89 -19.72
N HIS A 136 5.04 -3.83 -20.60
CA HIS A 136 5.19 -4.05 -22.04
C HIS A 136 5.65 -2.78 -22.78
N ASN A 137 5.60 -1.62 -22.13
CA ASN A 137 6.02 -0.36 -22.70
C ASN A 137 7.56 -0.23 -22.74
N ARG A 138 8.15 -0.62 -23.86
CA ARG A 138 9.61 -0.59 -24.06
C ARG A 138 10.21 0.81 -23.84
N GLN A 139 9.53 1.87 -24.27
CA GLN A 139 10.04 3.23 -24.11
C GLN A 139 10.15 3.63 -22.65
N VAL A 140 9.17 3.26 -21.82
CA VAL A 140 9.20 3.48 -20.36
C VAL A 140 10.36 2.67 -19.76
N LEU A 141 10.46 1.39 -20.12
CA LEU A 141 11.54 0.51 -19.60
C LEU A 141 12.94 1.03 -19.93
N GLU A 142 13.18 1.45 -21.17
CA GLU A 142 14.46 1.99 -21.61
C GLU A 142 14.83 3.29 -20.87
N ARG A 143 13.87 4.20 -20.68
CA ARG A 143 14.09 5.44 -19.91
C ARG A 143 14.37 5.16 -18.43
N MET A 144 13.65 4.21 -17.83
CA MET A 144 13.89 3.80 -16.44
C MET A 144 15.27 3.13 -16.29
N ALA A 145 15.69 2.29 -17.23
CA ALA A 145 17.01 1.66 -17.24
C ALA A 145 18.11 2.72 -17.32
N ALA A 146 17.98 3.69 -18.24
CA ALA A 146 18.95 4.79 -18.37
C ALA A 146 19.04 5.63 -17.08
N LEU A 147 17.92 5.92 -16.42
CA LEU A 147 17.92 6.62 -15.13
C LEU A 147 18.57 5.77 -14.02
N LYS A 148 18.37 4.46 -14.05
CA LYS A 148 19.00 3.54 -13.09
C LYS A 148 20.52 3.59 -13.12
N ASP A 149 21.14 3.81 -14.27
CA ASP A 149 22.59 3.95 -14.42
C ASP A 149 23.16 5.13 -13.61
N TYR A 150 22.34 6.18 -13.39
CA TYR A 150 22.71 7.34 -12.56
C TYR A 150 22.38 7.17 -11.07
N THR A 151 21.56 6.20 -10.69
CA THR A 151 21.10 6.03 -9.31
C THR A 151 21.76 4.85 -8.61
N THR A 152 21.43 3.64 -9.00
CA THR A 152 21.86 2.42 -8.31
C THR A 152 22.81 1.55 -9.14
N ILE A 153 22.93 1.80 -10.43
CA ILE A 153 23.72 1.04 -11.42
C ILE A 153 23.26 -0.42 -11.46
N CYS A 154 23.56 -1.20 -10.41
CA CYS A 154 23.19 -2.60 -10.27
C CYS A 154 22.75 -2.90 -8.83
N SER A 155 22.03 -3.98 -8.66
CA SER A 155 21.73 -4.54 -7.34
C SER A 155 22.93 -5.36 -6.83
N SER A 156 22.93 -5.70 -5.54
CA SER A 156 23.93 -6.60 -4.96
C SER A 156 23.79 -8.01 -5.57
N ALA A 157 24.84 -8.56 -6.15
CA ALA A 157 24.82 -9.90 -6.75
C ALA A 157 24.38 -11.01 -5.76
N PRO A 158 24.85 -11.06 -4.50
CA PRO A 158 24.30 -11.99 -3.51
C PRO A 158 22.81 -11.82 -3.29
N SER A 159 22.30 -10.57 -3.26
CA SER A 159 20.86 -10.31 -3.10
C SER A 159 20.05 -10.78 -4.31
N GLU A 160 20.57 -10.63 -5.53
CA GLU A 160 19.93 -11.13 -6.75
C GLU A 160 19.85 -12.67 -6.76
N MET A 161 20.94 -13.35 -6.39
CA MET A 161 20.96 -14.80 -6.27
C MET A 161 19.93 -15.30 -5.25
N LEU A 162 19.89 -14.69 -4.06
CA LEU A 162 18.87 -15.02 -3.06
C LEU A 162 17.47 -14.65 -3.52
N GLY A 163 17.33 -13.57 -4.27
CA GLY A 163 16.07 -13.15 -4.89
C GLY A 163 15.53 -14.17 -5.88
N MET A 164 16.38 -14.71 -6.75
CA MET A 164 15.99 -15.78 -7.68
C MET A 164 15.50 -17.03 -6.94
N ILE A 165 16.19 -17.42 -5.87
CA ILE A 165 15.77 -18.55 -5.02
C ILE A 165 14.41 -18.24 -4.37
N ALA A 166 14.25 -17.02 -3.85
CA ALA A 166 13.00 -16.59 -3.21
C ALA A 166 11.81 -16.63 -4.19
N ILE A 167 11.99 -16.16 -5.41
CA ILE A 167 10.93 -16.18 -6.45
C ILE A 167 10.56 -17.61 -6.82
N ARG A 168 11.54 -18.50 -6.98
CA ARG A 168 11.28 -19.93 -7.26
C ARG A 168 10.47 -20.64 -6.16
N HIS A 169 10.56 -20.15 -4.92
CA HIS A 169 9.83 -20.66 -3.76
C HIS A 169 8.76 -19.67 -3.26
N GLY A 170 8.32 -18.78 -4.14
CA GLY A 170 7.44 -17.65 -3.81
C GLY A 170 6.14 -18.06 -3.16
N GLU A 171 5.47 -19.08 -3.70
CA GLU A 171 4.21 -19.61 -3.14
C GLU A 171 4.35 -20.00 -1.66
N ARG A 172 5.43 -20.72 -1.31
CA ARG A 172 5.69 -21.13 0.07
C ARG A 172 5.92 -19.94 0.99
N LEU A 173 6.67 -18.94 0.54
CA LEU A 173 6.98 -17.74 1.32
C LEU A 173 5.72 -16.90 1.54
N ILE A 174 4.95 -16.67 0.49
CA ILE A 174 3.71 -15.91 0.53
C ILE A 174 2.67 -16.62 1.40
N ALA A 175 2.47 -17.94 1.24
CA ALA A 175 1.55 -18.73 2.05
C ALA A 175 1.89 -18.65 3.56
N ARG A 176 3.19 -18.74 3.93
CA ARG A 176 3.64 -18.54 5.31
C ARG A 176 3.26 -17.16 5.85
N ASN A 177 3.47 -16.11 5.05
CA ASN A 177 3.19 -14.74 5.45
C ASN A 177 1.67 -14.49 5.53
N ARG A 178 0.88 -15.02 4.60
CA ARG A 178 -0.60 -14.98 4.66
C ARG A 178 -1.14 -15.68 5.93
N ALA A 179 -0.61 -16.85 6.27
CA ALA A 179 -1.00 -17.56 7.50
C ALA A 179 -0.70 -16.74 8.76
N LEU A 180 0.47 -16.07 8.81
CA LEU A 180 0.83 -15.17 9.90
C LEU A 180 -0.12 -13.98 9.98
N ILE A 181 -0.40 -13.32 8.86
CA ILE A 181 -1.30 -12.18 8.75
C ILE A 181 -2.72 -12.57 9.19
N ALA A 182 -3.25 -13.69 8.71
CA ALA A 182 -4.59 -14.18 9.06
C ALA A 182 -4.74 -14.45 10.56
N ARG A 183 -3.70 -15.04 11.21
CA ARG A 183 -3.68 -15.24 12.66
C ARG A 183 -3.69 -13.91 13.41
N ASN A 184 -2.84 -12.99 13.02
CA ASN A 184 -2.71 -11.69 13.68
C ASN A 184 -3.95 -10.81 13.48
N LEU A 185 -4.59 -10.90 12.31
CA LEU A 185 -5.84 -10.19 12.03
C LEU A 185 -6.98 -10.63 12.97
N LYS A 186 -7.08 -11.95 13.27
CA LYS A 186 -8.05 -12.44 14.26
C LYS A 186 -7.80 -11.88 15.66
N ILE A 187 -6.52 -11.70 16.04
CA ILE A 187 -6.17 -11.07 17.33
C ILE A 187 -6.61 -9.61 17.34
N LEU A 188 -6.40 -8.88 16.23
CA LEU A 188 -6.85 -7.49 16.12
C LEU A 188 -8.37 -7.37 16.10
N ASP A 189 -9.08 -8.25 15.39
CA ASP A 189 -10.55 -8.28 15.39
C ASP A 189 -11.08 -8.44 16.82
N THR A 190 -10.50 -9.34 17.62
CA THR A 190 -10.84 -9.53 19.03
C THR A 190 -10.54 -8.29 19.86
N PHE A 191 -9.33 -7.74 19.72
CA PHE A 191 -8.89 -6.55 20.45
C PHE A 191 -9.82 -5.34 20.17
N PHE A 192 -10.02 -5.00 18.91
CA PHE A 192 -10.86 -3.86 18.55
C PHE A 192 -12.34 -4.08 18.90
N GLY A 193 -12.81 -5.33 18.89
CA GLY A 193 -14.13 -5.69 19.42
C GLY A 193 -14.29 -5.41 20.91
N GLN A 194 -13.26 -5.65 21.73
CA GLN A 194 -13.26 -5.34 23.15
C GLN A 194 -13.18 -3.83 23.42
N PHE A 195 -12.47 -3.08 22.58
CA PHE A 195 -12.24 -1.65 22.72
C PHE A 195 -13.04 -0.81 21.71
N GLN A 196 -14.20 -1.29 21.25
CA GLN A 196 -15.05 -0.58 20.26
C GLN A 196 -15.53 0.82 20.73
N HIS A 197 -15.53 1.08 22.03
CA HIS A 197 -15.84 2.39 22.58
C HIS A 197 -14.71 3.41 22.41
N ARG A 198 -13.48 2.96 22.17
CA ARG A 198 -12.29 3.81 21.97
C ARG A 198 -11.87 3.94 20.51
N PHE A 199 -12.16 2.93 19.69
CA PHE A 199 -11.68 2.84 18.31
C PHE A 199 -12.79 2.56 17.32
N ASP A 200 -12.71 3.17 16.15
CA ASP A 200 -13.40 2.72 14.96
C ASP A 200 -12.48 1.72 14.23
N TRP A 201 -12.90 0.47 14.21
CA TRP A 201 -12.19 -0.60 13.52
C TRP A 201 -12.84 -0.89 12.18
N LEU A 202 -12.18 -0.45 11.13
CA LEU A 202 -12.48 -0.91 9.79
C LEU A 202 -11.51 -2.03 9.45
N ARG A 203 -12.05 -3.25 9.35
CA ARG A 203 -11.25 -4.42 9.03
C ARG A 203 -10.66 -4.27 7.63
N PRO A 204 -9.32 -4.38 7.46
CA PRO A 204 -8.70 -4.26 6.15
C PRO A 204 -9.17 -5.35 5.19
N ALA A 205 -9.21 -5.05 3.89
CA ALA A 205 -9.56 -6.00 2.83
C ALA A 205 -8.37 -6.89 2.42
N ALA A 206 -7.13 -6.38 2.56
CA ALA A 206 -5.94 -7.10 2.14
C ALA A 206 -4.68 -6.59 2.86
N GLY A 207 -3.59 -7.37 2.78
CA GLY A 207 -2.28 -6.98 3.27
C GLY A 207 -2.12 -7.01 4.79
N PRO A 208 -0.96 -6.57 5.29
CA PRO A 208 -0.61 -6.64 6.71
C PRO A 208 -0.77 -5.31 7.45
N ILE A 209 -1.62 -4.40 6.95
CA ILE A 209 -1.73 -3.02 7.44
C ILE A 209 -3.20 -2.65 7.60
N ALA A 210 -3.52 -1.86 8.64
CA ALA A 210 -4.83 -1.26 8.83
C ALA A 210 -4.69 0.19 9.34
N PHE A 211 -5.78 0.97 9.23
CA PHE A 211 -5.81 2.39 9.54
C PHE A 211 -7.01 2.74 10.44
N PRO A 212 -7.06 2.20 11.67
CA PRO A 212 -8.13 2.47 12.61
C PRO A 212 -8.13 3.93 13.06
N ARG A 213 -9.28 4.37 13.62
CA ARG A 213 -9.50 5.73 14.08
C ARG A 213 -9.79 5.76 15.58
N LEU A 214 -9.25 6.77 16.28
CA LEU A 214 -9.60 7.10 17.67
C LEU A 214 -10.97 7.77 17.73
N ARG A 215 -11.78 7.40 18.73
CA ARG A 215 -13.09 8.04 19.04
C ARG A 215 -12.98 9.13 20.08
N SER A 216 -11.88 9.19 20.82
CA SER A 216 -11.72 10.07 21.98
C SER A 216 -11.61 11.57 21.66
N GLY A 217 -11.45 11.95 20.39
CA GLY A 217 -11.11 13.33 20.01
C GLY A 217 -9.65 13.71 20.26
N GLU A 218 -8.86 12.82 20.85
CA GLU A 218 -7.41 12.94 20.99
C GLU A 218 -6.71 12.79 19.65
N SER A 219 -5.57 13.50 19.44
CA SER A 219 -4.78 13.27 18.24
C SER A 219 -4.06 11.92 18.29
N ALA A 220 -3.99 11.24 17.14
CA ALA A 220 -3.24 10.00 17.06
C ALA A 220 -1.74 10.19 17.36
N GLY A 221 -1.18 11.36 17.10
CA GLY A 221 0.19 11.70 17.49
C GLY A 221 0.42 11.69 19.00
N ALA A 222 -0.50 12.28 19.78
CA ALA A 222 -0.45 12.25 21.23
C ALA A 222 -0.61 10.80 21.75
N PHE A 223 -1.61 10.09 21.25
CA PHE A 223 -1.85 8.67 21.60
C PHE A 223 -0.64 7.78 21.27
N CYS A 224 -0.09 7.85 20.06
CA CYS A 224 1.06 7.05 19.64
C CYS A 224 2.31 7.34 20.49
N ARG A 225 2.54 8.60 20.86
CA ARG A 225 3.66 8.99 21.73
C ARG A 225 3.50 8.41 23.14
N ALA A 226 2.34 8.60 23.75
CA ALA A 226 2.06 8.06 25.08
C ALA A 226 2.16 6.52 25.11
N LEU A 227 1.74 5.84 24.03
CA LEU A 227 1.83 4.40 23.89
C LEU A 227 3.28 3.90 23.79
N VAL A 228 4.14 4.61 23.07
CA VAL A 228 5.59 4.28 23.01
C VAL A 228 6.23 4.45 24.38
N GLU A 229 5.95 5.56 25.05
CA GLU A 229 6.53 5.88 26.37
C GLU A 229 6.02 4.95 27.47
N GLY A 230 4.72 4.62 27.47
CA GLY A 230 4.07 3.80 28.51
C GLY A 230 4.13 2.31 28.31
N ALA A 231 4.09 1.85 27.05
CA ALA A 231 3.98 0.40 26.74
C ALA A 231 5.06 -0.12 25.77
N GLY A 232 5.90 0.75 25.19
CA GLY A 232 6.90 0.36 24.20
C GLY A 232 6.30 -0.18 22.90
N VAL A 233 5.09 0.24 22.55
CA VAL A 233 4.40 -0.16 21.31
C VAL A 233 4.39 1.00 20.32
N LEU A 234 4.99 0.80 19.15
CA LEU A 234 5.09 1.82 18.11
C LEU A 234 3.96 1.66 17.08
N LEU A 235 3.11 2.67 16.99
CA LEU A 235 2.14 2.88 15.91
C LEU A 235 2.52 4.14 15.13
N LEU A 236 2.05 4.25 13.89
CA LEU A 236 2.34 5.41 13.06
C LEU A 236 1.12 6.34 13.03
N PRO A 237 1.22 7.58 13.53
CA PRO A 237 0.10 8.50 13.56
C PRO A 237 -0.31 8.95 12.15
N GLY A 238 -1.62 9.14 11.96
CA GLY A 238 -2.21 9.45 10.65
C GLY A 238 -1.89 10.84 10.14
N GLU A 239 -1.63 11.79 11.01
CA GLU A 239 -1.20 13.15 10.64
C GLU A 239 0.11 13.20 9.86
N LEU A 240 0.91 12.11 9.86
CA LEU A 240 2.09 11.99 9.00
C LEU A 240 1.72 11.79 7.52
N TYR A 241 0.49 11.39 7.22
CA TYR A 241 -0.03 11.36 5.86
C TYR A 241 -0.67 12.70 5.50
N ALA A 242 -1.59 13.20 6.35
CA ALA A 242 -2.19 14.52 6.23
C ALA A 242 -2.93 14.91 7.51
N PRO A 243 -3.13 16.23 7.76
CA PRO A 243 -3.81 16.73 8.95
C PRO A 243 -5.23 16.18 9.16
N GLU A 244 -5.98 15.92 8.10
CA GLU A 244 -7.33 15.35 8.17
C GLU A 244 -7.37 13.94 8.75
N TYR A 245 -6.25 13.21 8.77
CA TYR A 245 -6.12 11.90 9.39
C TYR A 245 -5.58 11.93 10.82
N SER A 246 -5.62 13.09 11.49
CA SER A 246 -5.10 13.29 12.87
C SER A 246 -5.75 12.38 13.92
N ALA A 247 -6.92 11.82 13.67
CA ALA A 247 -7.54 10.82 14.53
C ALA A 247 -7.19 9.37 14.15
N HIS A 248 -6.53 9.12 13.01
CA HIS A 248 -6.18 7.78 12.54
C HIS A 248 -4.77 7.41 12.94
N PHE A 249 -4.50 6.11 13.05
CA PHE A 249 -3.13 5.60 13.17
C PHE A 249 -2.97 4.33 12.34
N ARG A 250 -1.76 4.13 11.81
CA ARG A 250 -1.46 2.91 11.08
C ARG A 250 -0.95 1.83 12.02
N ILE A 251 -1.54 0.65 11.95
CA ILE A 251 -1.07 -0.57 12.59
C ILE A 251 -0.60 -1.58 11.56
N GLY A 252 0.64 -2.08 11.72
CA GLY A 252 1.20 -3.14 10.90
C GLY A 252 1.18 -4.46 11.67
N PHE A 253 0.54 -5.50 11.11
CA PHE A 253 0.33 -6.78 11.79
C PHE A 253 0.95 -8.00 11.08
N GLY A 254 1.90 -7.77 10.19
CA GLY A 254 2.65 -8.84 9.51
C GLY A 254 3.84 -9.39 10.30
N ARG A 255 3.90 -9.26 11.63
CA ARG A 255 5.03 -9.68 12.48
C ARG A 255 4.64 -10.77 13.47
N ALA A 256 5.60 -11.65 13.79
CA ALA A 256 5.37 -12.77 14.71
C ALA A 256 5.10 -12.34 16.17
N ASN A 257 5.66 -11.21 16.59
CA ASN A 257 5.49 -10.65 17.95
C ASN A 257 4.22 -9.81 18.15
N MET A 258 3.29 -9.83 17.19
CA MET A 258 2.03 -9.09 17.27
C MET A 258 1.20 -9.42 18.52
N PRO A 259 1.08 -10.70 18.99
CA PRO A 259 0.34 -11.02 20.20
C PRO A 259 0.86 -10.28 21.43
N GLU A 260 2.18 -10.18 21.59
CA GLU A 260 2.81 -9.44 22.69
C GLU A 260 2.51 -7.94 22.60
N ALA A 261 2.63 -7.36 21.41
CA ALA A 261 2.34 -5.93 21.19
C ALA A 261 0.89 -5.59 21.53
N VAL A 262 -0.08 -6.44 21.14
CA VAL A 262 -1.50 -6.25 21.46
C VAL A 262 -1.75 -6.42 22.96
N ALA A 263 -1.11 -7.38 23.64
CA ALA A 263 -1.22 -7.52 25.08
C ALA A 263 -0.74 -6.27 25.84
N ARG A 264 0.40 -5.71 25.45
CA ARG A 264 0.92 -4.45 26.01
C ARG A 264 -0.01 -3.27 25.73
N LEU A 265 -0.55 -3.17 24.50
CA LEU A 265 -1.54 -2.16 24.13
C LEU A 265 -2.81 -2.28 24.99
N SER A 266 -3.30 -3.50 25.23
CA SER A 266 -4.48 -3.74 26.08
C SER A 266 -4.26 -3.35 27.55
N GLN A 267 -3.04 -3.54 28.06
CA GLN A 267 -2.70 -3.13 29.45
C GLN A 267 -2.55 -1.62 29.60
N PHE A 268 -2.18 -0.93 28.52
CA PHE A 268 -2.03 0.52 28.49
C PHE A 268 -3.39 1.24 28.45
N LEU A 269 -4.42 0.65 27.86
CA LEU A 269 -5.75 1.25 27.68
C LEU A 269 -6.62 1.19 28.95
#